data_4b1b06202bf6cd3db0c8f6af87131fcb
#
_entry.id   4b1b06202bf6cd3db0c8f6af87131fcb
#
_cell.length_a   1.000
_cell.length_b   1.000
_cell.length_c   1.000
_cell.angle_alpha   90.00
_cell.angle_beta   90.00
_cell.angle_gamma   90.00
#
_symmetry.space_group_name_H-M   'P 1'
#
loop_
_entity.id
_entity.type
_entity.pdbx_description
1 polymer ?
#
loop_
_entity_poly.entity_id
_entity_poly.type
_entity_poly.pdbx_seq_one_letter_code
_entity_poly.pdbx_strand_id
1 'polypeptide(L)'
;DKFNEWDSIENHILNLKNNKVNTVFNFNPSGDNKYEFFNTKYLKHIEEYLAFLNREMIYSPPFDSIFAEINISSRVKAINSLLYKIINYCMGKEEKGNVPLNKCINDLQGYRVILDIDCEYDDLKSHLQNYLEKYRMQNREVRIRYLVAHRANNSYNAIHLYLNKKGNNFVFSWELQIWLKKYENSNLKSHAEYKQGYTKWELEIKNKD
;
A
#
# COMPACT_ATOMS: atom_id res chain seq x y z
N ASP A 1 11.08 16.60 -0.32
CA ASP A 1 9.69 16.10 -0.40
C ASP A 1 9.61 15.01 -1.47
N LYS A 2 9.39 13.76 -1.06
CA LYS A 2 9.38 12.55 -1.92
C LYS A 2 8.39 12.64 -3.08
N PHE A 3 7.30 13.37 -2.89
CA PHE A 3 6.35 13.62 -3.96
C PHE A 3 6.94 14.51 -5.05
N ASN A 4 7.71 15.53 -4.67
CA ASN A 4 8.26 16.49 -5.63
C ASN A 4 9.42 15.91 -6.42
N GLU A 5 10.26 15.07 -5.82
CA GLU A 5 11.36 14.43 -6.52
C GLU A 5 10.87 13.48 -7.62
N TRP A 6 9.91 12.61 -7.29
CA TRP A 6 9.33 11.71 -8.29
C TRP A 6 8.52 12.47 -9.35
N ASP A 7 7.85 13.54 -8.96
CA ASP A 7 7.02 14.38 -9.83
C ASP A 7 7.84 15.07 -10.94
N SER A 8 9.13 15.31 -10.68
CA SER A 8 10.06 15.91 -11.66
C SER A 8 10.59 14.93 -12.71
N ILE A 9 10.32 13.63 -12.55
CA ILE A 9 10.77 12.62 -13.54
C ILE A 9 9.87 12.67 -14.75
N GLU A 10 10.44 13.05 -15.89
CA GLU A 10 9.79 13.00 -17.19
C GLU A 10 9.42 11.55 -17.54
N ASN A 11 8.27 11.32 -18.15
CA ASN A 11 7.72 10.01 -18.54
C ASN A 11 6.87 9.28 -17.53
N HIS A 12 5.94 9.96 -16.92
CA HIS A 12 4.90 9.30 -16.14
C HIS A 12 3.96 8.45 -17.01
N ILE A 13 4.28 7.18 -17.21
CA ILE A 13 3.37 6.24 -17.86
C ILE A 13 2.23 5.80 -16.96
N LEU A 14 2.40 5.96 -15.64
CA LEU A 14 1.41 5.60 -14.64
C LEU A 14 0.52 6.79 -14.29
N ASN A 15 -0.58 6.93 -15.01
CA ASN A 15 -1.67 7.80 -14.56
C ASN A 15 -2.62 6.96 -13.70
N LEU A 16 -2.55 7.12 -12.39
CA LEU A 16 -3.24 6.26 -11.41
C LEU A 16 -4.76 6.33 -11.46
N LYS A 17 -5.33 7.40 -12.06
CA LYS A 17 -6.79 7.51 -12.25
C LYS A 17 -7.24 6.94 -13.58
N ASN A 18 -6.50 7.20 -14.65
CA ASN A 18 -6.91 6.86 -16.00
C ASN A 18 -6.47 5.46 -16.41
N ASN A 19 -5.32 4.99 -15.91
CA ASN A 19 -4.90 3.62 -16.16
C ASN A 19 -5.61 2.65 -15.21
N LYS A 20 -6.02 1.53 -15.75
CA LYS A 20 -6.67 0.45 -15.02
C LYS A 20 -5.66 -0.61 -14.62
N VAL A 21 -6.01 -1.41 -13.62
CA VAL A 21 -5.15 -2.53 -13.17
C VAL A 21 -4.88 -3.51 -14.31
N ASN A 22 -5.88 -3.78 -15.14
CA ASN A 22 -5.75 -4.68 -16.30
C ASN A 22 -4.85 -4.13 -17.43
N THR A 23 -4.43 -2.87 -17.38
CA THR A 23 -3.40 -2.35 -18.30
C THR A 23 -1.99 -2.80 -17.91
N VAL A 24 -1.80 -3.13 -16.64
CA VAL A 24 -0.54 -3.62 -16.07
C VAL A 24 -0.44 -5.13 -16.19
N PHE A 25 -1.55 -5.85 -16.02
CA PHE A 25 -1.62 -7.28 -16.08
C PHE A 25 -2.19 -7.74 -17.43
N ASN A 26 -1.36 -8.46 -18.16
CA ASN A 26 -1.74 -9.09 -19.42
C ASN A 26 -1.63 -10.60 -19.23
N PHE A 27 -2.76 -11.26 -19.02
CA PHE A 27 -2.77 -12.72 -18.79
C PHE A 27 -2.34 -13.46 -20.06
N ASN A 28 -1.24 -14.18 -19.94
CA ASN A 28 -0.77 -15.11 -20.95
C ASN A 28 -0.58 -16.48 -20.30
N PRO A 29 -1.49 -17.44 -20.50
CA PRO A 29 -1.40 -18.76 -19.89
C PRO A 29 -0.17 -19.56 -20.31
N SER A 30 0.43 -19.21 -21.46
CA SER A 30 1.67 -19.84 -21.94
C SER A 30 2.94 -19.23 -21.34
N GLY A 31 2.83 -18.21 -20.51
CA GLY A 31 3.96 -17.51 -19.92
C GLY A 31 4.69 -18.34 -18.86
N ASP A 32 6.02 -18.40 -18.95
CA ASP A 32 6.86 -19.15 -18.01
C ASP A 32 7.42 -18.33 -16.86
N ASN A 33 7.35 -17.00 -16.95
CA ASN A 33 7.87 -16.08 -15.96
C ASN A 33 6.94 -14.88 -15.72
N LYS A 34 7.19 -14.12 -14.65
CA LYS A 34 6.34 -12.97 -14.26
C LYS A 34 6.21 -11.90 -15.35
N TYR A 35 7.20 -11.73 -16.21
CA TYR A 35 7.20 -10.69 -17.24
C TYR A 35 6.25 -11.03 -18.40
N GLU A 36 5.94 -12.28 -18.61
CA GLU A 36 5.00 -12.73 -19.63
C GLU A 36 3.54 -12.49 -19.24
N PHE A 37 3.27 -12.44 -17.93
CA PHE A 37 1.95 -12.11 -17.39
C PHE A 37 1.68 -10.61 -17.27
N PHE A 38 2.72 -9.77 -17.39
CA PHE A 38 2.60 -8.34 -17.14
C PHE A 38 3.04 -7.50 -18.34
N ASN A 39 2.41 -6.37 -18.53
CA ASN A 39 2.89 -5.37 -19.46
C ASN A 39 4.26 -4.85 -18.99
N THR A 40 5.32 -5.21 -19.70
CA THR A 40 6.71 -4.97 -19.31
C THR A 40 7.02 -3.49 -19.08
N LYS A 41 6.40 -2.59 -19.86
CA LYS A 41 6.58 -1.15 -19.72
C LYS A 41 6.07 -0.65 -18.36
N TYR A 42 4.87 -1.07 -17.96
CA TYR A 42 4.30 -0.69 -16.67
C TYR A 42 5.02 -1.36 -15.49
N LEU A 43 5.36 -2.63 -15.65
CA LEU A 43 6.07 -3.36 -14.60
C LEU A 43 7.43 -2.74 -14.31
N LYS A 44 8.22 -2.44 -15.35
CA LYS A 44 9.51 -1.76 -15.22
C LYS A 44 9.38 -0.42 -14.49
N HIS A 45 8.40 0.37 -14.84
CA HIS A 45 8.16 1.66 -14.20
C HIS A 45 7.77 1.52 -12.71
N ILE A 46 6.98 0.52 -12.38
CA ILE A 46 6.65 0.19 -10.98
C ILE A 46 7.91 -0.25 -10.22
N GLU A 47 8.75 -1.08 -10.82
CA GLU A 47 10.01 -1.54 -10.22
C GLU A 47 10.97 -0.37 -9.97
N GLU A 48 11.07 0.56 -10.92
CA GLU A 48 11.85 1.80 -10.77
C GLU A 48 11.31 2.66 -9.62
N TYR A 49 9.99 2.80 -9.52
CA TYR A 49 9.37 3.52 -8.40
C TYR A 49 9.63 2.85 -7.04
N LEU A 50 9.57 1.52 -6.97
CA LEU A 50 9.91 0.77 -5.75
C LEU A 50 11.38 0.96 -5.38
N ALA A 51 12.29 0.96 -6.35
CA ALA A 51 13.71 1.24 -6.14
C ALA A 51 13.94 2.66 -5.61
N PHE A 52 13.24 3.64 -6.18
CA PHE A 52 13.23 5.02 -5.69
C PHE A 52 12.77 5.08 -4.23
N LEU A 53 11.64 4.47 -3.87
CA LEU A 53 11.13 4.46 -2.50
C LEU A 53 12.09 3.79 -1.51
N ASN A 54 12.75 2.68 -1.90
CA ASN A 54 13.74 2.01 -1.07
C ASN A 54 14.94 2.91 -0.82
N ARG A 55 15.45 3.60 -1.85
CA ARG A 55 16.54 4.56 -1.73
C ARG A 55 16.17 5.68 -0.75
N GLU A 56 14.99 6.27 -0.92
CA GLU A 56 14.50 7.34 -0.07
C GLU A 56 14.36 6.91 1.40
N MET A 57 13.95 5.69 1.66
CA MET A 57 13.87 5.17 3.02
C MET A 57 15.23 5.00 3.70
N ILE A 58 16.29 4.71 2.91
CA ILE A 58 17.66 4.57 3.44
C ILE A 58 18.27 5.94 3.74
N TYR A 59 18.14 6.90 2.81
CA TYR A 59 18.83 8.19 2.91
C TYR A 59 18.04 9.26 3.65
N SER A 60 16.75 9.11 3.77
CA SER A 60 15.86 10.05 4.46
C SER A 60 14.90 9.26 5.35
N PRO A 61 15.40 8.68 6.45
CA PRO A 61 14.51 7.99 7.37
C PRO A 61 13.42 8.96 7.84
N PRO A 62 12.15 8.55 7.76
CA PRO A 62 11.01 9.46 7.88
C PRO A 62 10.82 10.05 9.28
N PHE A 63 11.57 9.55 10.25
CA PHE A 63 11.39 9.90 11.64
C PHE A 63 12.74 9.99 12.34
N ASP A 64 13.36 11.17 12.29
CA ASP A 64 14.49 11.50 13.11
C ASP A 64 14.10 11.56 14.60
N SER A 65 15.07 11.54 15.46
CA SER A 65 15.12 11.50 16.91
C SER A 65 13.92 12.02 17.75
N ILE A 66 13.00 12.79 17.15
CA ILE A 66 11.81 13.32 17.80
C ILE A 66 10.84 12.20 18.25
N PHE A 67 10.90 11.03 17.61
CA PHE A 67 10.02 9.90 17.88
C PHE A 67 10.75 8.67 18.44
N ALA A 68 11.92 8.85 19.05
CA ALA A 68 12.71 7.76 19.62
C ALA A 68 11.93 6.92 20.66
N GLU A 69 10.91 7.50 21.28
CA GLU A 69 10.03 6.82 22.26
C GLU A 69 8.85 6.10 21.62
N ILE A 70 8.59 6.31 20.33
CA ILE A 70 7.46 5.71 19.63
C ILE A 70 7.95 4.54 18.78
N ASN A 71 7.35 3.37 18.96
CA ASN A 71 7.67 2.19 18.14
C ASN A 71 7.12 2.36 16.72
N ILE A 72 7.96 2.89 15.83
CA ILE A 72 7.64 3.11 14.41
C ILE A 72 8.48 2.18 13.55
N SER A 73 7.84 1.49 12.64
CA SER A 73 8.50 0.74 11.58
C SER A 73 8.04 1.19 10.21
N SER A 74 8.91 1.08 9.22
CA SER A 74 8.62 1.44 7.83
C SER A 74 9.02 0.33 6.88
N ARG A 75 8.35 0.26 5.74
CA ARG A 75 8.65 -0.72 4.68
C ARG A 75 8.28 -0.20 3.30
N VAL A 76 8.99 -0.68 2.30
CA VAL A 76 8.52 -0.69 0.90
C VAL A 76 7.96 -2.07 0.60
N LYS A 77 6.86 -2.13 -0.15
CA LYS A 77 6.19 -3.38 -0.51
C LYS A 77 7.09 -4.21 -1.43
N ALA A 78 7.26 -5.49 -1.11
CA ALA A 78 7.99 -6.41 -1.98
C ALA A 78 7.25 -6.61 -3.31
N ILE A 79 8.02 -6.71 -4.41
CA ILE A 79 7.45 -6.84 -5.76
C ILE A 79 6.51 -8.04 -5.87
N ASN A 80 6.85 -9.20 -5.33
CA ASN A 80 5.99 -10.38 -5.39
C ASN A 80 4.64 -10.17 -4.69
N SER A 81 4.62 -9.46 -3.56
CA SER A 81 3.38 -9.09 -2.86
C SER A 81 2.52 -8.13 -3.67
N LEU A 82 3.15 -7.26 -4.45
CA LEU A 82 2.46 -6.34 -5.34
C LEU A 82 1.86 -7.08 -6.52
N LEU A 83 2.63 -7.94 -7.18
CA LEU A 83 2.17 -8.74 -8.32
C LEU A 83 0.98 -9.62 -7.93
N TYR A 84 1.05 -10.30 -6.81
CA TYR A 84 -0.08 -11.07 -6.26
C TYR A 84 -1.34 -10.21 -6.07
N LYS A 85 -1.18 -8.99 -5.54
CA LYS A 85 -2.31 -8.06 -5.37
C LYS A 85 -2.92 -7.66 -6.71
N ILE A 86 -2.11 -7.35 -7.71
CA ILE A 86 -2.55 -7.00 -9.07
C ILE A 86 -3.35 -8.16 -9.68
N ILE A 87 -2.83 -9.39 -9.59
CA ILE A 87 -3.48 -10.59 -10.11
C ILE A 87 -4.85 -10.79 -9.44
N ASN A 88 -4.92 -10.68 -8.11
CA ASN A 88 -6.18 -10.83 -7.39
C ASN A 88 -7.24 -9.80 -7.83
N TYR A 89 -6.82 -8.58 -8.17
CA TYR A 89 -7.71 -7.58 -8.75
C TYR A 89 -8.17 -7.93 -10.16
N CYS A 90 -7.29 -8.48 -10.99
CA CYS A 90 -7.62 -8.86 -12.37
C CYS A 90 -8.49 -10.11 -12.47
N MET A 91 -8.24 -11.10 -11.62
CA MET A 91 -8.90 -12.41 -11.67
C MET A 91 -10.02 -12.57 -10.63
N GLY A 92 -10.12 -11.64 -9.68
CA GLY A 92 -11.09 -11.66 -8.60
C GLY A 92 -12.37 -10.88 -8.89
N LYS A 93 -13.01 -10.40 -7.81
CA LYS A 93 -14.29 -9.69 -7.83
C LYS A 93 -14.22 -8.22 -8.27
N GLU A 94 -13.02 -7.67 -8.40
CA GLU A 94 -12.79 -6.25 -8.66
C GLU A 94 -12.92 -5.91 -10.16
N GLU A 95 -14.10 -6.18 -10.74
CA GLU A 95 -14.44 -5.85 -12.13
C GLU A 95 -13.40 -6.36 -13.15
N LYS A 96 -12.74 -7.49 -12.84
CA LYS A 96 -11.67 -8.09 -13.67
C LYS A 96 -10.55 -7.07 -13.97
N GLY A 97 -10.13 -6.31 -12.96
CA GLY A 97 -9.09 -5.30 -13.09
C GLY A 97 -9.51 -3.99 -13.78
N ASN A 98 -10.79 -3.81 -14.10
CA ASN A 98 -11.29 -2.55 -14.69
C ASN A 98 -11.47 -1.45 -13.63
N VAL A 99 -10.52 -1.32 -12.71
CA VAL A 99 -10.49 -0.30 -11.65
C VAL A 99 -9.20 0.51 -11.74
N PRO A 100 -9.19 1.76 -11.27
CA PRO A 100 -7.99 2.59 -11.29
C PRO A 100 -6.82 1.97 -10.52
N LEU A 101 -5.60 2.14 -11.01
CA LEU A 101 -4.38 1.66 -10.35
C LEU A 101 -4.26 2.11 -8.89
N ASN A 102 -4.63 3.34 -8.57
CA ASN A 102 -4.57 3.86 -7.21
C ASN A 102 -5.53 3.18 -6.22
N LYS A 103 -6.51 2.42 -6.69
CA LYS A 103 -7.36 1.57 -5.85
C LYS A 103 -6.63 0.28 -5.44
N CYS A 104 -5.86 -0.29 -6.34
CA CYS A 104 -5.08 -1.51 -6.12
C CYS A 104 -3.74 -1.20 -5.45
N ILE A 105 -2.98 -0.26 -6.00
CA ILE A 105 -1.60 0.04 -5.58
C ILE A 105 -1.62 1.26 -4.65
N ASN A 106 -1.99 1.07 -3.41
CA ASN A 106 -2.18 2.14 -2.43
C ASN A 106 -1.31 2.00 -1.17
N ASP A 107 -0.41 1.02 -1.14
CA ASP A 107 0.39 0.62 0.03
C ASP A 107 1.83 0.24 -0.33
N LEU A 108 2.39 0.88 -1.40
CA LEU A 108 3.78 0.62 -1.81
C LEU A 108 4.78 1.04 -0.74
N GLN A 109 4.53 2.16 -0.09
CA GLN A 109 5.26 2.60 1.09
C GLN A 109 4.32 2.54 2.30
N GLY A 110 4.73 1.84 3.34
CA GLY A 110 3.95 1.66 4.55
C GLY A 110 4.73 2.01 5.80
N TYR A 111 4.08 2.66 6.73
CA TYR A 111 4.54 2.91 8.07
C TYR A 111 3.64 2.21 9.07
N ARG A 112 4.19 1.78 10.18
CA ARG A 112 3.44 1.20 11.29
C ARG A 112 3.88 1.86 12.59
N VAL A 113 2.91 2.31 13.34
CA VAL A 113 3.07 2.81 14.71
C VAL A 113 2.38 1.83 15.64
N ILE A 114 3.07 1.41 16.70
CA ILE A 114 2.51 0.59 17.76
C ILE A 114 2.39 1.45 19.01
N LEU A 115 1.16 1.71 19.43
CA LEU A 115 0.85 2.53 20.60
C LEU A 115 0.66 1.63 21.83
N ASP A 116 1.44 1.88 22.87
CA ASP A 116 1.30 1.23 24.18
C ASP A 116 0.45 2.12 25.08
N ILE A 117 -0.85 2.13 24.78
CA ILE A 117 -1.86 2.90 25.51
C ILE A 117 -3.06 2.00 25.82
N ASP A 118 -3.67 2.21 26.96
CA ASP A 118 -4.88 1.50 27.35
C ASP A 118 -6.12 2.22 26.83
N CYS A 119 -6.50 1.90 25.61
CA CYS A 119 -7.74 2.38 24.98
C CYS A 119 -8.31 1.34 24.01
N GLU A 120 -9.53 1.55 23.57
CA GLU A 120 -10.15 0.80 22.49
C GLU A 120 -10.01 1.53 21.16
N TYR A 121 -10.14 0.80 20.04
CA TYR A 121 -10.01 1.39 18.71
C TYR A 121 -11.08 2.44 18.41
N ASP A 122 -12.27 2.35 18.97
CA ASP A 122 -13.33 3.35 18.77
C ASP A 122 -13.00 4.68 19.45
N ASP A 123 -12.37 4.65 20.63
CA ASP A 123 -11.90 5.84 21.30
C ASP A 123 -10.75 6.49 20.53
N LEU A 124 -9.76 5.67 20.15
CA LEU A 124 -8.63 6.12 19.33
C LEU A 124 -9.09 6.73 17.99
N LYS A 125 -10.07 6.09 17.35
CA LYS A 125 -10.68 6.57 16.11
C LYS A 125 -11.28 7.97 16.28
N SER A 126 -12.04 8.18 17.35
CA SER A 126 -12.69 9.46 17.62
C SER A 126 -11.68 10.59 17.81
N HIS A 127 -10.59 10.32 18.55
CA HIS A 127 -9.49 11.27 18.72
C HIS A 127 -8.76 11.56 17.40
N LEU A 128 -8.46 10.53 16.63
CA LEU A 128 -7.82 10.68 15.31
C LEU A 128 -8.69 11.47 14.33
N GLN A 129 -10.00 11.26 14.31
CA GLN A 129 -10.90 12.01 13.43
C GLN A 129 -10.80 13.50 13.68
N ASN A 130 -10.89 13.93 14.94
CA ASN A 130 -10.78 15.33 15.33
C ASN A 130 -9.42 15.94 14.93
N TYR A 131 -8.33 15.18 15.13
CA TYR A 131 -7.00 15.61 14.72
C TYR A 131 -6.87 15.73 13.20
N LEU A 132 -7.34 14.71 12.46
CA LEU A 132 -7.27 14.68 11.01
C LEU A 132 -8.09 15.79 10.35
N GLU A 133 -9.21 16.18 10.93
CA GLU A 133 -9.99 17.31 10.44
C GLU A 133 -9.19 18.63 10.55
N LYS A 134 -8.58 18.87 11.71
CA LYS A 134 -7.70 20.03 11.90
C LYS A 134 -6.51 20.01 10.95
N TYR A 135 -5.86 18.84 10.81
CA TYR A 135 -4.72 18.66 9.90
C TYR A 135 -5.10 18.94 8.44
N ARG A 136 -6.25 18.46 7.99
CA ARG A 136 -6.75 18.68 6.61
C ARG A 136 -7.01 20.16 6.31
N MET A 137 -7.43 20.93 7.29
CA MET A 137 -7.64 22.37 7.14
C MET A 137 -6.31 23.11 6.90
N GLN A 138 -5.24 22.66 7.54
CA GLN A 138 -3.91 23.24 7.44
C GLN A 138 -3.11 22.75 6.23
N ASN A 139 -3.36 21.51 5.79
CA ASN A 139 -2.61 20.83 4.71
C ASN A 139 -3.55 20.46 3.56
N ARG A 140 -3.99 21.47 2.82
CA ARG A 140 -5.00 21.33 1.76
C ARG A 140 -4.55 20.48 0.57
N GLU A 141 -3.24 20.36 0.33
CA GLU A 141 -2.63 19.55 -0.73
C GLU A 141 -2.61 18.05 -0.43
N VAL A 142 -2.73 17.66 0.84
CA VAL A 142 -2.75 16.26 1.25
C VAL A 142 -4.19 15.77 1.40
N ARG A 143 -4.47 14.63 0.78
CA ARG A 143 -5.72 13.90 0.97
C ARG A 143 -5.48 12.72 1.88
N ILE A 144 -6.20 12.65 2.98
CA ILE A 144 -6.16 11.53 3.92
C ILE A 144 -7.48 10.78 3.85
N ARG A 145 -7.41 9.50 3.57
CA ARG A 145 -8.49 8.54 3.70
C ARG A 145 -8.15 7.59 4.84
N TYR A 146 -9.04 7.38 5.77
CA TYR A 146 -8.84 6.41 6.83
C TYR A 146 -9.84 5.26 6.74
N LEU A 147 -9.42 4.11 7.20
CA LEU A 147 -10.21 2.89 7.29
C LEU A 147 -9.87 2.20 8.60
N VAL A 148 -10.87 1.89 9.39
CA VAL A 148 -10.72 0.98 10.53
C VAL A 148 -10.88 -0.43 10.01
N ALA A 149 -9.80 -1.20 10.04
CA ALA A 149 -9.83 -2.61 9.69
C ALA A 149 -10.07 -3.43 10.96
N HIS A 150 -11.33 -3.75 11.19
CA HIS A 150 -11.73 -4.73 12.20
C HIS A 150 -12.22 -5.97 11.46
N ARG A 151 -11.41 -7.02 11.44
CA ARG A 151 -11.76 -8.27 10.75
C ARG A 151 -12.14 -9.32 11.80
N ALA A 152 -13.43 -9.47 12.04
CA ALA A 152 -13.97 -10.44 13.00
C ALA A 152 -13.46 -11.87 12.77
N ASN A 153 -13.16 -12.25 11.51
CA ASN A 153 -12.79 -13.62 11.15
C ASN A 153 -11.29 -13.95 11.30
N ASN A 154 -10.41 -12.96 11.47
CA ASN A 154 -8.97 -13.20 11.51
C ASN A 154 -8.22 -12.45 12.62
N SER A 155 -8.93 -11.96 13.61
CA SER A 155 -8.36 -11.26 14.79
C SER A 155 -7.47 -10.03 14.44
N TYR A 156 -7.54 -9.53 13.20
CA TYR A 156 -6.76 -8.37 12.78
C TYR A 156 -7.47 -7.07 13.14
N ASN A 157 -6.80 -6.25 13.94
CA ASN A 157 -7.34 -4.97 14.41
C ASN A 157 -6.32 -3.86 14.18
N ALA A 158 -6.65 -2.88 13.34
CA ALA A 158 -5.78 -1.75 13.05
C ALA A 158 -6.57 -0.55 12.51
N ILE A 159 -5.99 0.64 12.63
CA ILE A 159 -6.43 1.80 11.87
C ILE A 159 -5.47 2.00 10.71
N HIS A 160 -6.00 2.12 9.50
CA HIS A 160 -5.25 2.40 8.29
C HIS A 160 -5.55 3.81 7.79
N LEU A 161 -4.51 4.59 7.60
CA LEU A 161 -4.57 5.89 6.95
C LEU A 161 -3.88 5.79 5.60
N TYR A 162 -4.56 6.23 4.54
CA TYR A 162 -3.99 6.33 3.20
C TYR A 162 -3.83 7.80 2.85
N LEU A 163 -2.59 8.18 2.58
CA LEU A 163 -2.21 9.56 2.30
C LEU A 163 -1.78 9.68 0.85
N ASN A 164 -2.30 10.70 0.16
CA ASN A 164 -1.88 11.04 -1.20
C ASN A 164 -1.89 12.54 -1.44
N LYS A 165 -1.15 12.98 -2.46
CA LYS A 165 -1.12 14.37 -2.90
C LYS A 165 -2.32 14.65 -3.82
N LYS A 166 -3.11 15.67 -3.50
CA LYS A 166 -4.21 16.11 -4.37
C LYS A 166 -3.67 16.65 -5.69
N GLY A 167 -4.41 16.40 -6.77
CA GLY A 167 -4.03 16.89 -8.09
C GLY A 167 -2.90 16.11 -8.77
N ASN A 168 -2.16 15.28 -8.03
CA ASN A 168 -1.13 14.41 -8.59
C ASN A 168 -1.71 12.99 -8.80
N ASN A 169 -1.67 12.52 -10.05
CA ASN A 169 -2.16 11.19 -10.44
C ASN A 169 -1.03 10.19 -10.73
N PHE A 170 0.23 10.59 -10.57
CA PHE A 170 1.41 9.80 -10.90
C PHE A 170 2.15 9.26 -9.68
N VAL A 171 1.81 9.77 -8.49
CA VAL A 171 2.40 9.37 -7.22
C VAL A 171 1.44 8.46 -6.46
N PHE A 172 1.94 7.29 -6.05
CA PHE A 172 1.15 6.35 -5.28
C PHE A 172 0.89 6.84 -3.85
N SER A 173 -0.26 6.45 -3.33
CA SER A 173 -0.55 6.66 -1.91
C SER A 173 0.42 5.87 -1.03
N TRP A 174 0.70 6.38 0.14
CA TRP A 174 1.37 5.64 1.18
C TRP A 174 0.42 5.34 2.34
N GLU A 175 0.72 4.31 3.10
CA GLU A 175 -0.10 3.79 4.17
C GLU A 175 0.55 4.06 5.53
N LEU A 176 -0.24 4.52 6.50
CA LEU A 176 0.11 4.48 7.91
C LEU A 176 -0.83 3.51 8.63
N GLN A 177 -0.26 2.49 9.26
CA GLN A 177 -0.97 1.56 10.14
C GLN A 177 -0.77 1.98 11.59
N ILE A 178 -1.85 2.09 12.36
CA ILE A 178 -1.81 2.34 13.79
C ILE A 178 -2.32 1.08 14.50
N TRP A 179 -1.45 0.49 15.29
CA TRP A 179 -1.74 -0.69 16.09
C TRP A 179 -1.76 -0.34 17.58
N LEU A 180 -2.63 -0.98 18.32
CA LEU A 180 -2.53 -1.00 19.78
C LEU A 180 -1.69 -2.21 20.21
N LYS A 181 -0.81 -2.01 21.19
CA LYS A 181 0.13 -3.03 21.68
C LYS A 181 -0.56 -4.32 22.07
N LYS A 182 -1.73 -4.24 22.70
CA LYS A 182 -2.55 -5.41 23.10
C LYS A 182 -2.97 -6.31 21.94
N TYR A 183 -3.00 -5.81 20.69
CA TYR A 183 -3.34 -6.57 19.49
C TYR A 183 -2.12 -6.92 18.61
N GLU A 184 -0.90 -6.57 19.01
CA GLU A 184 0.28 -6.76 18.19
C GLU A 184 0.48 -8.22 17.77
N ASN A 185 0.43 -9.16 18.72
CA ASN A 185 0.66 -10.57 18.44
C ASN A 185 -0.41 -11.15 17.49
N SER A 186 -1.68 -10.82 17.68
CA SER A 186 -2.77 -11.27 16.81
C SER A 186 -2.63 -10.68 15.40
N ASN A 187 -2.24 -9.42 15.32
CA ASN A 187 -2.00 -8.75 14.05
C ASN A 187 -0.82 -9.36 13.29
N LEU A 188 0.29 -9.67 13.99
CA LEU A 188 1.46 -10.33 13.39
C LEU A 188 1.10 -11.71 12.83
N LYS A 189 0.36 -12.51 13.59
CA LYS A 189 -0.13 -13.82 13.17
C LYS A 189 -1.00 -13.72 11.91
N SER A 190 -1.99 -12.84 11.93
CA SER A 190 -2.88 -12.60 10.79
C SER A 190 -2.14 -12.13 9.55
N HIS A 191 -1.11 -11.29 9.71
CA HIS A 191 -0.23 -10.88 8.60
C HIS A 191 0.58 -12.03 8.03
N ALA A 192 1.10 -12.92 8.89
CA ALA A 192 1.87 -14.09 8.44
C ALA A 192 0.99 -15.07 7.64
N GLU A 193 -0.22 -15.33 8.10
CA GLU A 193 -1.20 -16.18 7.41
C GLU A 193 -1.55 -15.60 6.02
N TYR A 194 -1.81 -14.30 5.94
CA TYR A 194 -2.12 -13.64 4.68
C TYR A 194 -0.97 -13.68 3.68
N LYS A 195 0.28 -13.60 4.14
CA LYS A 195 1.46 -13.63 3.28
C LYS A 195 1.77 -15.01 2.69
N GLN A 196 1.27 -16.10 3.26
CA GLN A 196 1.52 -17.45 2.74
C GLN A 196 1.02 -17.65 1.31
N GLY A 197 0.01 -16.89 0.89
CA GLY A 197 -0.49 -16.91 -0.49
C GLY A 197 0.40 -16.21 -1.52
N TYR A 198 1.27 -15.29 -1.10
CA TYR A 198 2.00 -14.40 -2.01
C TYR A 198 3.04 -15.09 -2.91
N THR A 199 3.53 -16.25 -2.52
CA THR A 199 4.54 -17.00 -3.29
C THR A 199 3.93 -18.03 -4.22
N LYS A 200 2.62 -18.26 -4.18
CA LYS A 200 1.92 -19.31 -4.92
C LYS A 200 1.18 -18.81 -6.15
N TRP A 201 1.19 -17.52 -6.42
CA TRP A 201 0.37 -16.91 -7.46
C TRP A 201 0.67 -17.45 -8.88
N GLU A 202 1.93 -17.76 -9.19
CA GLU A 202 2.32 -18.32 -10.49
C GLU A 202 1.72 -19.71 -10.71
N LEU A 203 1.70 -20.52 -9.64
CA LEU A 203 1.08 -21.85 -9.67
C LEU A 203 -0.45 -21.77 -9.76
N GLU A 204 -1.06 -20.78 -9.07
CA GLU A 204 -2.50 -20.58 -9.11
C GLU A 204 -3.00 -20.14 -10.49
N ILE A 205 -2.20 -19.36 -11.23
CA ILE A 205 -2.53 -18.98 -12.60
C ILE A 205 -2.48 -20.20 -13.52
N LYS A 206 -1.38 -20.97 -13.47
CA LYS A 206 -1.18 -22.16 -14.33
C LYS A 206 -2.20 -23.30 -14.10
N ASN A 207 -2.83 -23.34 -12.92
CA ASN A 207 -3.83 -24.36 -12.56
C ASN A 207 -5.28 -23.95 -12.82
N LYS A 208 -5.54 -22.81 -13.45
CA LYS A 208 -6.89 -22.31 -13.74
C LYS A 208 -7.33 -22.56 -15.19
N ASP A 209 -6.53 -23.24 -15.99
CA ASP A 209 -6.86 -23.79 -17.29
C ASP A 209 -7.39 -25.22 -17.13
#